data_260aab4560ebd8161c8ba41e083d5a6e
#
_entry.id   260aab4560ebd8161c8ba41e083d5a6e
#
_cell.length_a   1.000
_cell.length_b   1.000
_cell.length_c   1.000
_cell.angle_alpha   90.00
_cell.angle_beta   90.00
_cell.angle_gamma   90.00
#
_symmetry.space_group_name_H-M   'P 1'
#
loop_
_entity.id
_entity.type
_entity.pdbx_description
1 polymer ?
#
loop_
_entity_poly.entity_id
_entity_poly.type
_entity_poly.pdbx_seq_one_letter_code
_entity_poly.pdbx_strand_id
1 'polypeptide(L)'
;ATILYGEGKGVITDMDGRYYIKLDKGTYHLKVSYVGYLPQEMDIVVQQAELTQNFQLKTPTLTEVEVVGDVAKVRETPVAFSTVRPIQIQEELASRDIPMILNKTPGVYATRAGGGDGDARINVRGFSQRNLAVMIDGIPVNDMENGWVYWSNWFGLDAVTRNIQVQRGLGASKLAL
;
A
#
# COMPACT_ATOMS: atom_id res chain seq x y z
N ALA A 1 11.97 4.48 29.71
CA ALA A 1 12.55 3.45 28.85
C ALA A 1 13.32 2.44 29.69
N THR A 2 13.56 1.26 29.16
CA THR A 2 14.36 0.21 29.80
C THR A 2 15.67 0.04 29.03
N ILE A 3 16.79 0.01 29.71
CA ILE A 3 18.13 -0.17 29.15
C ILE A 3 18.72 -1.43 29.71
N LEU A 4 18.96 -2.43 28.85
CA LEU A 4 19.64 -3.68 29.19
C LEU A 4 21.11 -3.56 28.78
N TYR A 5 22.03 -4.01 29.64
CA TYR A 5 23.49 -3.95 29.40
C TYR A 5 24.23 -5.28 29.68
N GLY A 6 23.46 -6.36 29.77
CA GLY A 6 23.95 -7.72 29.94
C GLY A 6 22.82 -8.68 30.24
N GLU A 7 23.10 -9.98 30.37
CA GLU A 7 22.11 -11.00 30.69
C GLU A 7 21.44 -10.71 32.04
N GLY A 8 20.15 -10.36 32.02
CA GLY A 8 19.36 -10.08 33.21
C GLY A 8 19.71 -8.77 33.94
N LYS A 9 20.62 -7.94 33.41
CA LYS A 9 21.00 -6.65 34.01
C LYS A 9 20.43 -5.50 33.21
N GLY A 10 19.71 -4.60 33.89
CA GLY A 10 19.12 -3.44 33.26
C GLY A 10 18.78 -2.35 34.24
N VAL A 11 18.54 -1.14 33.72
CA VAL A 11 18.04 0.01 34.44
C VAL A 11 16.84 0.60 33.74
N ILE A 12 16.02 1.32 34.49
CA ILE A 12 14.87 2.06 33.97
C ILE A 12 15.20 3.55 34.07
N THR A 13 14.80 4.30 33.02
CA THR A 13 14.93 5.77 33.04
C THR A 13 13.94 6.38 34.02
N ASP A 14 14.28 7.57 34.53
CA ASP A 14 13.33 8.44 35.24
C ASP A 14 12.28 9.06 34.32
N MET A 15 11.42 9.95 34.84
CA MET A 15 10.37 10.62 34.10
C MET A 15 10.92 11.57 33.03
N ASP A 16 12.13 12.09 33.23
CA ASP A 16 12.83 13.00 32.28
C ASP A 16 13.64 12.22 31.23
N GLY A 17 13.60 10.88 31.26
CA GLY A 17 14.35 10.02 30.36
C GLY A 17 15.82 9.84 30.73
N ARG A 18 16.24 10.29 31.91
CA ARG A 18 17.62 10.15 32.38
C ARG A 18 17.85 8.79 33.00
N TYR A 19 19.08 8.28 32.83
CA TYR A 19 19.49 7.01 33.41
C TYR A 19 20.93 7.11 33.90
N TYR A 20 21.27 6.24 34.82
CA TYR A 20 22.62 6.09 35.33
C TYR A 20 22.95 4.60 35.47
N ILE A 21 24.11 4.20 34.93
CA ILE A 21 24.61 2.82 35.02
C ILE A 21 26.04 2.86 35.49
N LYS A 22 26.37 2.11 36.53
CA LYS A 22 27.75 1.95 36.99
C LYS A 22 28.34 0.72 36.30
N LEU A 23 29.32 0.92 35.44
CA LEU A 23 30.01 -0.11 34.69
C LEU A 23 31.51 -0.02 34.92
N ASP A 24 32.18 -1.17 34.92
CA ASP A 24 33.64 -1.24 34.90
C ASP A 24 34.15 -0.95 33.46
N LYS A 25 35.46 -0.77 33.30
CA LYS A 25 36.04 -0.61 31.96
C LYS A 25 35.84 -1.86 31.14
N GLY A 26 35.34 -1.70 29.94
CA GLY A 26 35.03 -2.82 29.03
C GLY A 26 34.09 -2.44 27.88
N THR A 27 33.74 -3.43 27.07
CA THR A 27 32.76 -3.28 25.99
C THR A 27 31.43 -3.86 26.46
N TYR A 28 30.37 -3.10 26.26
CA TYR A 28 29.00 -3.48 26.64
C TYR A 28 28.05 -3.31 25.46
N HIS A 29 27.16 -4.27 25.32
CA HIS A 29 26.05 -4.20 24.38
C HIS A 29 24.84 -3.63 25.10
N LEU A 30 24.40 -2.46 24.68
CA LEU A 30 23.20 -1.81 25.23
C LEU A 30 22.00 -2.05 24.33
N LYS A 31 20.90 -2.49 24.93
CA LYS A 31 19.60 -2.58 24.28
C LYS A 31 18.60 -1.69 25.00
N VAL A 32 18.13 -0.67 24.30
CA VAL A 32 17.17 0.31 24.81
C VAL A 32 15.80 0.03 24.22
N SER A 33 14.80 -0.08 25.06
CA SER A 33 13.41 -0.35 24.67
C SER A 33 12.42 0.52 25.44
N TYR A 34 11.32 0.88 24.75
CA TYR A 34 10.20 1.57 25.36
C TYR A 34 8.91 1.15 24.63
N VAL A 35 7.80 1.09 25.38
CA VAL A 35 6.50 0.70 24.82
C VAL A 35 6.10 1.66 23.71
N GLY A 36 5.77 1.14 22.52
CA GLY A 36 5.40 1.95 21.36
C GLY A 36 6.57 2.48 20.52
N TYR A 37 7.81 2.08 20.83
CA TYR A 37 9.01 2.47 20.09
C TYR A 37 9.80 1.26 19.61
N LEU A 38 10.54 1.41 18.51
CA LEU A 38 11.47 0.39 18.02
C LEU A 38 12.64 0.29 18.99
N PRO A 39 13.04 -0.92 19.43
CA PRO A 39 14.23 -1.08 20.25
C PRO A 39 15.47 -0.65 19.48
N GLN A 40 16.40 -0.01 20.17
CA GLN A 40 17.70 0.38 19.64
C GLN A 40 18.79 -0.38 20.35
N GLU A 41 19.73 -0.93 19.59
CA GLU A 41 20.89 -1.65 20.11
C GLU A 41 22.17 -0.92 19.71
N MET A 42 23.16 -0.85 20.62
CA MET A 42 24.43 -0.19 20.41
C MET A 42 25.51 -0.79 21.30
N ASP A 43 26.69 -0.96 20.73
CA ASP A 43 27.88 -1.34 21.48
C ASP A 43 28.60 -0.09 21.97
N ILE A 44 28.94 -0.05 23.26
CA ILE A 44 29.69 1.04 23.88
C ILE A 44 31.00 0.50 24.47
N VAL A 45 32.03 1.33 24.44
CA VAL A 45 33.31 1.03 25.08
C VAL A 45 33.54 2.01 26.21
N VAL A 46 33.53 1.48 27.44
CA VAL A 46 33.78 2.27 28.65
C VAL A 46 35.27 2.31 28.93
N GLN A 47 35.90 3.43 28.70
CA GLN A 47 37.33 3.67 28.94
C GLN A 47 37.58 4.77 29.96
N GLN A 48 36.63 5.70 30.10
CA GLN A 48 36.71 6.87 30.96
C GLN A 48 35.85 6.70 32.22
N ALA A 49 36.10 7.54 33.22
CA ALA A 49 35.34 7.49 34.47
C ALA A 49 33.84 7.87 34.29
N GLU A 50 33.53 8.69 33.30
CA GLU A 50 32.16 9.07 32.95
C GLU A 50 31.99 9.03 31.43
N LEU A 51 30.86 8.46 30.97
CA LEU A 51 30.45 8.42 29.57
C LEU A 51 28.99 8.81 29.50
N THR A 52 28.68 9.84 28.69
CA THR A 52 27.28 10.23 28.39
C THR A 52 26.88 9.64 27.06
N GLN A 53 25.84 8.82 27.06
CA GLN A 53 25.26 8.24 25.84
C GLN A 53 23.77 8.55 25.77
N ASN A 54 23.34 9.19 24.70
CA ASN A 54 21.94 9.50 24.44
C ASN A 54 21.36 8.54 23.38
N PHE A 55 20.09 8.19 23.54
CA PHE A 55 19.34 7.35 22.62
C PHE A 55 18.12 8.10 22.11
N GLN A 56 17.86 8.01 20.83
CA GLN A 56 16.66 8.55 20.22
C GLN A 56 15.85 7.41 19.62
N LEU A 57 14.86 6.95 20.36
CA LEU A 57 13.98 5.86 19.92
C LEU A 57 13.05 6.37 18.82
N LYS A 58 12.83 5.55 17.80
CA LYS A 58 11.91 5.83 16.70
C LYS A 58 10.59 5.12 16.93
N THR A 59 9.48 5.79 16.63
CA THR A 59 8.18 5.13 16.56
C THR A 59 8.15 4.15 15.40
N PRO A 60 7.59 2.94 15.56
CA PRO A 60 7.34 2.07 14.42
C PRO A 60 6.41 2.81 13.48
N THR A 61 6.88 3.11 12.28
CA THR A 61 5.97 3.45 11.19
C THR A 61 5.31 2.14 10.82
N LEU A 62 4.04 1.98 11.18
CA LEU A 62 3.25 0.88 10.66
C LEU A 62 3.19 1.12 9.15
N THR A 63 3.99 0.38 8.41
CA THR A 63 3.79 0.25 6.99
C THR A 63 2.44 -0.45 6.86
N GLU A 64 1.44 0.28 6.38
CA GLU A 64 0.14 -0.30 6.08
C GLU A 64 0.39 -1.56 5.26
N VAL A 65 0.04 -2.71 5.79
CA VAL A 65 0.05 -3.96 5.03
C VAL A 65 -1.17 -3.89 4.14
N GLU A 66 -0.96 -3.37 2.94
CA GLU A 66 -1.96 -3.41 1.90
C GLU A 66 -2.14 -4.87 1.48
N VAL A 67 -3.22 -5.49 1.92
CA VAL A 67 -3.67 -6.76 1.36
C VAL A 67 -4.32 -6.43 0.03
N VAL A 68 -3.50 -6.29 -1.00
CA VAL A 68 -3.99 -6.14 -2.37
C VAL A 68 -4.43 -7.53 -2.82
N GLY A 69 -5.74 -7.74 -2.89
CA GLY A 69 -6.28 -8.94 -3.53
C GLY A 69 -5.81 -9.02 -4.98
N ASP A 70 -5.71 -10.19 -5.50
CA ASP A 70 -5.38 -10.68 -6.87
C ASP A 70 -4.93 -9.64 -7.93
N VAL A 71 -3.97 -8.78 -7.59
CA VAL A 71 -3.37 -7.82 -8.52
C VAL A 71 -2.16 -8.48 -9.20
N ALA A 72 -2.13 -8.41 -10.53
CA ALA A 72 -1.01 -8.91 -11.30
C ALA A 72 0.27 -8.12 -10.98
N LYS A 73 1.36 -8.83 -10.71
CA LYS A 73 2.65 -8.26 -10.37
C LYS A 73 3.63 -8.40 -11.53
N VAL A 74 4.42 -7.36 -11.75
CA VAL A 74 5.46 -7.35 -12.78
C VAL A 74 6.45 -8.47 -12.54
N ARG A 75 6.73 -9.28 -13.57
CA ARG A 75 7.64 -10.44 -13.57
C ARG A 75 7.19 -11.65 -12.74
N GLU A 76 6.06 -11.56 -12.02
CA GLU A 76 5.53 -12.69 -11.24
C GLU A 76 4.29 -13.28 -11.90
N THR A 77 3.42 -12.44 -12.45
CA THR A 77 2.16 -12.87 -13.03
C THR A 77 2.27 -13.00 -14.54
N PRO A 78 2.05 -14.18 -15.13
CA PRO A 78 2.23 -14.44 -16.56
C PRO A 78 1.05 -13.94 -17.42
N VAL A 79 0.54 -12.75 -17.15
CA VAL A 79 -0.54 -12.11 -17.91
C VAL A 79 -0.13 -10.70 -18.35
N ALA A 80 -0.64 -10.29 -19.50
CA ALA A 80 -0.43 -8.91 -19.95
C ALA A 80 -1.35 -7.98 -19.17
N PHE A 81 -0.78 -7.04 -18.44
CA PHE A 81 -1.55 -6.05 -17.68
C PHE A 81 -0.97 -4.64 -17.82
N SER A 82 -1.76 -3.67 -17.47
CA SER A 82 -1.38 -2.26 -17.37
C SER A 82 -1.97 -1.69 -16.09
N THR A 83 -1.22 -0.83 -15.40
CA THR A 83 -1.66 -0.18 -14.17
C THR A 83 -1.70 1.33 -14.37
N VAL A 84 -2.82 1.93 -14.04
CA VAL A 84 -3.01 3.40 -13.97
C VAL A 84 -2.81 3.81 -12.52
N ARG A 85 -1.90 4.76 -12.30
CA ARG A 85 -1.53 5.25 -10.96
C ARG A 85 -2.46 6.36 -10.47
N PRO A 86 -2.54 6.63 -9.16
CA PRO A 86 -3.41 7.67 -8.59
C PRO A 86 -3.17 9.05 -9.19
N ILE A 87 -1.92 9.41 -9.39
CA ILE A 87 -1.54 10.70 -9.99
C ILE A 87 -2.14 10.88 -11.39
N GLN A 88 -2.13 9.81 -12.20
CA GLN A 88 -2.72 9.82 -13.54
C GLN A 88 -4.24 9.94 -13.48
N ILE A 89 -4.88 9.32 -12.47
CA ILE A 89 -6.32 9.44 -12.26
C ILE A 89 -6.68 10.90 -11.95
N GLN A 90 -5.97 11.52 -11.03
CA GLN A 90 -6.23 12.90 -10.62
C GLN A 90 -5.98 13.93 -11.74
N GLU A 91 -4.88 13.76 -12.49
CA GLU A 91 -4.50 14.73 -13.53
C GLU A 91 -5.34 14.59 -14.81
N GLU A 92 -5.75 13.38 -15.17
CA GLU A 92 -6.29 13.10 -16.48
C GLU A 92 -7.79 12.82 -16.50
N LEU A 93 -8.37 12.36 -15.39
CA LEU A 93 -9.79 12.00 -15.37
C LEU A 93 -10.68 13.24 -15.35
N ALA A 94 -10.33 14.26 -14.57
CA ALA A 94 -11.18 15.44 -14.34
C ALA A 94 -12.62 15.01 -13.95
N SER A 95 -13.64 15.53 -14.60
CA SER A 95 -15.06 15.18 -14.37
C SER A 95 -15.58 14.05 -15.28
N ARG A 96 -14.70 13.23 -15.83
CA ARG A 96 -15.09 12.14 -16.74
C ARG A 96 -15.28 10.83 -15.98
N ASP A 97 -16.05 9.92 -16.57
CA ASP A 97 -16.21 8.57 -16.05
C ASP A 97 -14.88 7.80 -16.01
N ILE A 98 -14.70 6.96 -14.99
CA ILE A 98 -13.47 6.19 -14.76
C ILE A 98 -12.99 5.44 -16.03
N PRO A 99 -13.82 4.78 -16.85
CA PRO A 99 -13.34 4.11 -18.05
C PRO A 99 -12.59 5.01 -19.02
N MET A 100 -12.87 6.30 -19.04
CA MET A 100 -12.28 7.22 -20.01
C MET A 100 -10.75 7.37 -19.84
N ILE A 101 -10.24 7.21 -18.63
CA ILE A 101 -8.79 7.25 -18.40
C ILE A 101 -8.07 6.06 -19.03
N LEU A 102 -8.78 4.95 -19.20
CA LEU A 102 -8.21 3.70 -19.71
C LEU A 102 -7.97 3.73 -21.23
N ASN A 103 -8.45 4.75 -21.97
CA ASN A 103 -8.18 4.92 -23.39
C ASN A 103 -6.69 4.99 -23.76
N LYS A 104 -5.83 5.37 -22.80
CA LYS A 104 -4.37 5.36 -22.97
C LYS A 104 -3.77 3.96 -22.81
N THR A 105 -4.56 3.00 -22.33
CA THR A 105 -4.10 1.63 -22.12
C THR A 105 -4.17 0.84 -23.42
N PRO A 106 -3.10 0.19 -23.86
CA PRO A 106 -3.11 -0.58 -25.10
C PRO A 106 -4.22 -1.63 -25.12
N GLY A 107 -4.98 -1.67 -26.21
CA GLY A 107 -6.08 -2.62 -26.40
C GLY A 107 -7.36 -2.29 -25.62
N VAL A 108 -7.46 -1.12 -25.04
CA VAL A 108 -8.66 -0.61 -24.37
C VAL A 108 -9.26 0.52 -25.23
N TYR A 109 -10.56 0.52 -25.35
CA TYR A 109 -11.33 1.56 -26.00
C TYR A 109 -12.53 1.90 -25.12
N ALA A 110 -12.58 3.12 -24.62
CA ALA A 110 -13.69 3.62 -23.83
C ALA A 110 -14.36 4.81 -24.53
N THR A 111 -15.68 4.82 -24.50
CA THR A 111 -16.50 5.89 -25.08
C THR A 111 -17.53 6.37 -24.08
N ARG A 112 -17.95 7.62 -24.24
CA ARG A 112 -19.14 8.16 -23.56
C ARG A 112 -20.34 7.98 -24.47
N ALA A 113 -21.38 7.35 -24.00
CA ALA A 113 -22.64 7.24 -24.74
C ALA A 113 -23.55 8.41 -24.34
N GLY A 114 -24.13 9.09 -25.30
CA GLY A 114 -25.12 10.14 -25.07
C GLY A 114 -24.60 11.48 -24.53
N GLY A 115 -23.30 11.60 -24.21
CA GLY A 115 -22.70 12.88 -23.77
C GLY A 115 -22.93 13.26 -22.31
N GLY A 116 -23.60 12.41 -21.52
CA GLY A 116 -23.76 12.57 -20.07
C GLY A 116 -22.64 11.93 -19.27
N ASP A 117 -22.65 12.14 -17.96
CA ASP A 117 -21.80 11.45 -17.01
C ASP A 117 -22.47 10.14 -16.58
N GLY A 118 -21.68 9.07 -16.39
CA GLY A 118 -22.17 7.77 -15.96
C GLY A 118 -22.54 6.79 -17.08
N ASP A 119 -22.43 7.22 -18.35
CA ASP A 119 -22.78 6.41 -19.51
C ASP A 119 -21.57 5.85 -20.27
N ALA A 120 -20.42 5.83 -19.64
CA ALA A 120 -19.23 5.32 -20.29
C ALA A 120 -19.35 3.82 -20.61
N ARG A 121 -18.75 3.43 -21.73
CA ARG A 121 -18.63 2.04 -22.17
C ARG A 121 -17.18 1.71 -22.38
N ILE A 122 -16.80 0.50 -22.02
CA ILE A 122 -15.43 0.01 -22.17
C ILE A 122 -15.40 -1.26 -23.00
N ASN A 123 -14.42 -1.34 -23.89
CA ASN A 123 -14.08 -2.54 -24.64
C ASN A 123 -12.60 -2.84 -24.43
N VAL A 124 -12.28 -4.09 -24.20
CA VAL A 124 -10.89 -4.55 -24.07
C VAL A 124 -10.64 -5.63 -25.09
N ARG A 125 -9.68 -5.40 -25.99
CA ARG A 125 -9.36 -6.31 -27.10
C ARG A 125 -10.58 -6.71 -27.95
N GLY A 126 -11.51 -5.77 -28.13
CA GLY A 126 -12.76 -6.01 -28.89
C GLY A 126 -13.90 -6.63 -28.09
N PHE A 127 -13.65 -7.12 -26.89
CA PHE A 127 -14.70 -7.62 -26.00
C PHE A 127 -15.42 -6.44 -25.33
N SER A 128 -16.75 -6.47 -25.42
CA SER A 128 -17.57 -5.47 -24.75
C SER A 128 -17.56 -5.62 -23.23
N GLN A 129 -17.92 -4.55 -22.54
CA GLN A 129 -18.01 -4.49 -21.09
C GLN A 129 -18.77 -5.65 -20.44
N ARG A 130 -19.78 -6.19 -21.10
CA ARG A 130 -20.56 -7.35 -20.62
C ARG A 130 -19.73 -8.64 -20.49
N ASN A 131 -18.65 -8.74 -21.26
CA ASN A 131 -17.75 -9.89 -21.28
C ASN A 131 -16.45 -9.62 -20.52
N LEU A 132 -16.39 -8.56 -19.74
CA LEU A 132 -15.27 -8.17 -18.92
C LEU A 132 -15.66 -8.29 -17.45
N ALA A 133 -14.84 -8.92 -16.65
CA ALA A 133 -15.00 -8.85 -15.20
C ALA A 133 -14.47 -7.48 -14.72
N VAL A 134 -15.38 -6.63 -14.25
CA VAL A 134 -15.04 -5.37 -13.59
C VAL A 134 -15.14 -5.58 -12.09
N MET A 135 -14.07 -5.29 -11.37
CA MET A 135 -13.98 -5.56 -9.94
C MET A 135 -13.55 -4.31 -9.18
N ILE A 136 -14.12 -4.11 -8.01
CA ILE A 136 -13.69 -3.11 -7.02
C ILE A 136 -13.24 -3.90 -5.80
N ASP A 137 -11.97 -3.74 -5.41
CA ASP A 137 -11.32 -4.49 -4.32
C ASP A 137 -11.51 -6.02 -4.43
N GLY A 138 -11.46 -6.54 -5.66
CA GLY A 138 -11.65 -7.94 -5.96
C GLY A 138 -13.10 -8.42 -6.01
N ILE A 139 -14.08 -7.54 -5.76
CA ILE A 139 -15.50 -7.87 -5.81
C ILE A 139 -16.07 -7.50 -7.19
N PRO A 140 -16.68 -8.45 -7.93
CA PRO A 140 -17.32 -8.16 -9.21
C PRO A 140 -18.49 -7.18 -9.03
N VAL A 141 -18.54 -6.17 -9.90
CA VAL A 141 -19.59 -5.14 -9.91
C VAL A 141 -20.44 -5.17 -11.17
N ASN A 142 -20.24 -6.15 -12.02
CA ASN A 142 -21.09 -6.37 -13.17
C ASN A 142 -22.51 -6.75 -12.70
N ASP A 143 -23.50 -6.17 -13.35
CA ASP A 143 -24.90 -6.55 -13.13
C ASP A 143 -25.13 -8.02 -13.43
N MET A 144 -25.80 -8.73 -12.53
CA MET A 144 -25.97 -10.19 -12.62
C MET A 144 -26.92 -10.61 -13.75
N GLU A 145 -27.83 -9.75 -14.16
CA GLU A 145 -28.82 -10.05 -15.19
C GLU A 145 -28.25 -9.89 -16.59
N ASN A 146 -27.54 -8.76 -16.82
CA ASN A 146 -27.12 -8.36 -18.18
C ASN A 146 -25.60 -8.20 -18.35
N GLY A 147 -24.82 -8.36 -17.27
CA GLY A 147 -23.38 -8.21 -17.29
C GLY A 147 -22.88 -6.77 -17.42
N TRP A 148 -23.77 -5.79 -17.35
CA TRP A 148 -23.45 -4.40 -17.54
C TRP A 148 -22.80 -3.77 -16.29
N VAL A 149 -22.04 -2.70 -16.46
CA VAL A 149 -21.58 -1.84 -15.36
C VAL A 149 -22.15 -0.45 -15.58
N TYR A 150 -22.95 0.01 -14.65
CA TYR A 150 -23.54 1.35 -14.64
C TYR A 150 -22.60 2.30 -13.91
N TRP A 151 -21.79 3.03 -14.67
CA TRP A 151 -20.75 3.90 -14.10
C TRP A 151 -21.32 5.06 -13.29
N SER A 152 -22.56 5.44 -13.52
CA SER A 152 -23.31 6.39 -12.70
C SER A 152 -23.42 5.99 -11.22
N ASN A 153 -23.35 4.71 -10.90
CA ASN A 153 -23.38 4.22 -9.51
C ASN A 153 -22.04 4.44 -8.78
N TRP A 154 -20.99 4.83 -9.49
CA TRP A 154 -19.63 4.91 -9.01
C TRP A 154 -19.05 6.31 -9.06
N PHE A 155 -19.89 7.35 -8.94
CA PHE A 155 -19.42 8.72 -8.82
C PHE A 155 -18.58 8.92 -7.57
N GLY A 156 -17.43 9.61 -7.72
CA GLY A 156 -16.51 9.86 -6.63
C GLY A 156 -15.59 8.69 -6.28
N LEU A 157 -15.72 7.53 -6.96
CA LEU A 157 -14.81 6.42 -6.75
C LEU A 157 -13.37 6.78 -7.13
N ASP A 158 -13.18 7.67 -8.08
CA ASP A 158 -11.88 8.20 -8.51
C ASP A 158 -11.10 8.85 -7.36
N ALA A 159 -11.81 9.53 -6.44
CA ALA A 159 -11.19 10.20 -5.29
C ALA A 159 -10.56 9.21 -4.27
N VAL A 160 -11.08 7.99 -4.21
CA VAL A 160 -10.60 6.94 -3.26
C VAL A 160 -9.85 5.81 -3.97
N THR A 161 -9.79 5.84 -5.30
CA THR A 161 -9.12 4.80 -6.08
C THR A 161 -7.60 4.96 -6.01
N ARG A 162 -6.93 3.95 -5.50
CA ARG A 162 -5.47 3.89 -5.41
C ARG A 162 -4.81 3.55 -6.74
N ASN A 163 -5.36 2.58 -7.45
CA ASN A 163 -4.89 2.20 -8.77
C ASN A 163 -6.00 1.51 -9.55
N ILE A 164 -5.86 1.49 -10.88
CA ILE A 164 -6.72 0.72 -11.75
C ILE A 164 -5.81 -0.23 -12.53
N GLN A 165 -6.09 -1.52 -12.48
CA GLN A 165 -5.36 -2.51 -13.23
C GLN A 165 -6.24 -3.11 -14.31
N VAL A 166 -5.74 -3.10 -15.56
CA VAL A 166 -6.38 -3.77 -16.69
C VAL A 166 -5.57 -5.00 -17.04
N GLN A 167 -6.12 -6.15 -16.79
CA GLN A 167 -5.56 -7.44 -17.20
C GLN A 167 -6.16 -7.87 -18.53
N ARG A 168 -5.31 -8.37 -19.42
CA ARG A 168 -5.68 -8.68 -20.82
C ARG A 168 -5.30 -10.11 -21.15
N GLY A 169 -6.29 -10.94 -21.41
CA GLY A 169 -6.09 -12.31 -21.82
C GLY A 169 -6.91 -13.32 -21.03
N LEU A 170 -6.93 -14.54 -21.49
CA LEU A 170 -7.60 -15.66 -20.82
C LEU A 170 -6.83 -16.03 -19.55
N GLY A 171 -7.55 -16.37 -18.48
CA GLY A 171 -6.96 -16.76 -17.20
C GLY A 171 -6.41 -15.59 -16.38
N ALA A 172 -6.76 -14.35 -16.72
CA ALA A 172 -6.36 -13.18 -15.95
C ALA A 172 -7.04 -13.09 -14.58
N SER A 173 -8.15 -13.78 -14.37
CA SER A 173 -8.88 -13.77 -13.10
C SER A 173 -8.73 -15.13 -12.40
N LYS A 174 -8.21 -15.11 -11.18
CA LYS A 174 -8.24 -16.25 -10.26
C LYS A 174 -9.59 -16.38 -9.54
N LEU A 175 -10.42 -15.32 -9.63
CA LEU A 175 -11.73 -15.24 -9.00
C LEU A 175 -12.88 -15.76 -9.89
N ALA A 176 -12.58 -16.24 -11.09
CA ALA A 176 -13.55 -16.78 -12.02
C ALA A 176 -13.74 -18.32 -11.84
N LEU A 177 -13.79 -18.76 -10.60
CA LEU A 177 -14.14 -20.15 -10.26
C LEU A 177 -15.37 -20.15 -9.37
#